data_c3281e954baaf81e4fb9a0c416b7373a
#
_entry.id   c3281e954baaf81e4fb9a0c416b7373a
#
_cell.length_a   1.000
_cell.length_b   1.000
_cell.length_c   1.000
_cell.angle_alpha   90.00
_cell.angle_beta   90.00
_cell.angle_gamma   90.00
#
_symmetry.space_group_name_H-M   'P 1'
#
loop_
_entity.id
_entity.type
_entity.pdbx_description
1 polymer ?
#
loop_
_entity_poly.entity_id
_entity_poly.type
_entity_poly.pdbx_seq_one_letter_code
_entity_poly.pdbx_strand_id
1 'polypeptide(L)'
;MKIMKKAFAMFVAVFTLLATLCMIPVSAAGTVVAQLYGRIEDNGQAIYKMVLDYGNVKVSGVDKDTYTVHAKTSTEGKRPAGETAYGDKDQDRTIVRVEEKGTKVEIYFDENDGAAGTLSYLATGARNIPVDIEYTVTQNTPVKVSAMDGTDLGEDTFVYSCTNTVEDEETAKFTSVKVDNGINYQYYDAGDADSLIVWFHGNGEGDYKGSQNNVAQLLANRGTVAWATDEAQEIFGKAHVMSFQAPDTWYYAQKDGLLEKAYNEIQEVISKKGINPKKVYVSGCSAGGYMTTRMLIKYPNLFKAAMINCPALDVATKRGGETPTDEELASLKNSPTAIWLVQGATDGTVNTEDCSKRLFKALTDGQEVVESRHEQALDSDFTTTETKDGKYKISLYDTTEAGKLQFGEDFDQDGVKTLVEFSNHWSWIYTLNNNPESADGTSIWKWAANYNVTDTSTKTDDKKDDTQKPSQPTTNKTTKSVKTGDNTVMSSYAIMMLLAAGTYTAIKKTAE
;
A
#
# COMPACT_ATOMS: atom_id res chain seq x y z
N MET A 1 -52.25 61.60 -30.09
CA MET A 1 -52.95 60.51 -29.36
C MET A 1 -52.94 59.14 -30.05
N LYS A 2 -53.07 59.04 -31.37
CA LYS A 2 -53.00 57.70 -32.08
C LYS A 2 -51.63 57.08 -32.15
N ILE A 3 -50.53 57.84 -32.12
CA ILE A 3 -49.13 57.31 -32.13
C ILE A 3 -48.73 56.79 -30.81
N MET A 4 -49.13 57.41 -29.68
CA MET A 4 -48.84 56.92 -28.34
C MET A 4 -49.56 55.61 -27.99
N LYS A 5 -50.79 55.37 -28.51
CA LYS A 5 -51.53 54.12 -28.30
C LYS A 5 -50.88 52.94 -29.05
N LYS A 6 -50.26 53.17 -30.22
CA LYS A 6 -49.54 52.14 -30.97
C LYS A 6 -48.20 51.79 -30.31
N ALA A 7 -47.49 52.75 -29.74
CA ALA A 7 -46.25 52.51 -29.00
C ALA A 7 -46.52 51.76 -27.70
N PHE A 8 -47.62 52.05 -26.97
CA PHE A 8 -47.99 51.35 -25.75
C PHE A 8 -48.43 49.90 -26.01
N ALA A 9 -49.21 49.67 -27.11
CA ALA A 9 -49.61 48.31 -27.51
C ALA A 9 -48.40 47.46 -27.96
N MET A 10 -47.42 48.08 -28.63
CA MET A 10 -46.17 47.37 -29.01
C MET A 10 -45.27 47.07 -27.81
N PHE A 11 -45.26 47.98 -26.81
CA PHE A 11 -44.47 47.74 -25.56
C PHE A 11 -45.10 46.64 -24.70
N VAL A 12 -46.45 46.58 -24.60
CA VAL A 12 -47.14 45.50 -23.88
C VAL A 12 -47.02 44.16 -24.62
N ALA A 13 -47.04 44.13 -25.96
CA ALA A 13 -46.84 42.90 -26.74
C ALA A 13 -45.40 42.39 -26.67
N VAL A 14 -44.38 43.25 -26.58
CA VAL A 14 -43.00 42.89 -26.43
C VAL A 14 -42.74 42.39 -24.99
N PHE A 15 -43.39 43.00 -23.99
CA PHE A 15 -43.26 42.56 -22.59
C PHE A 15 -43.97 41.22 -22.32
N THR A 16 -45.15 40.98 -22.96
CA THR A 16 -45.82 39.68 -22.89
C THR A 16 -45.07 38.61 -23.71
N LEU A 17 -44.43 38.97 -24.81
CA LEU A 17 -43.60 38.03 -25.57
C LEU A 17 -42.29 37.71 -24.82
N LEU A 18 -41.68 38.69 -24.11
CA LEU A 18 -40.54 38.44 -23.23
C LEU A 18 -40.93 37.64 -21.97
N ALA A 19 -42.15 37.84 -21.43
CA ALA A 19 -42.63 37.08 -20.27
C ALA A 19 -43.02 35.63 -20.63
N THR A 20 -43.44 35.39 -21.89
CA THR A 20 -43.69 34.01 -22.36
C THR A 20 -42.42 33.30 -22.88
N LEU A 21 -41.33 34.04 -23.18
CA LEU A 21 -40.03 33.44 -23.47
C LEU A 21 -39.25 33.04 -22.20
N CYS A 22 -39.69 33.40 -21.00
CA CYS A 22 -39.08 33.02 -19.73
C CYS A 22 -39.70 31.76 -19.12
N MET A 23 -40.59 31.07 -19.81
CA MET A 23 -41.03 29.71 -19.48
C MET A 23 -40.58 28.70 -20.56
N ILE A 24 -39.34 28.77 -20.96
CA ILE A 24 -38.65 27.56 -21.39
C ILE A 24 -38.46 26.77 -20.12
N PRO A 25 -39.00 25.53 -19.97
CA PRO A 25 -38.56 24.71 -18.90
C PRO A 25 -37.04 24.62 -19.06
N VAL A 26 -36.30 25.18 -18.11
CA VAL A 26 -34.89 24.91 -17.99
C VAL A 26 -34.88 23.41 -17.71
N SER A 27 -34.74 22.63 -18.79
CA SER A 27 -34.38 21.25 -18.64
C SER A 27 -33.20 21.29 -17.67
N ALA A 28 -33.36 20.70 -16.48
CA ALA A 28 -32.31 20.59 -15.49
C ALA A 28 -31.18 19.67 -15.97
N ALA A 29 -31.19 19.26 -17.23
CA ALA A 29 -30.22 18.40 -17.88
C ALA A 29 -28.83 19.06 -17.98
N GLY A 30 -28.29 19.47 -16.84
CA GLY A 30 -26.88 19.72 -16.64
C GLY A 30 -26.11 18.42 -16.68
N THR A 31 -24.86 18.46 -17.11
CA THR A 31 -23.96 17.34 -16.97
C THR A 31 -23.60 17.16 -15.47
N VAL A 32 -23.93 16.01 -14.89
CA VAL A 32 -23.58 15.64 -13.53
C VAL A 32 -22.13 15.15 -13.49
N VAL A 33 -21.33 15.74 -12.64
CA VAL A 33 -19.95 15.28 -12.46
C VAL A 33 -19.94 14.06 -11.54
N ALA A 34 -19.26 12.99 -11.98
CA ALA A 34 -19.07 11.76 -11.22
C ALA A 34 -17.59 11.64 -10.82
N GLN A 35 -17.31 11.66 -9.52
CA GLN A 35 -15.98 11.56 -8.95
C GLN A 35 -15.79 10.22 -8.26
N LEU A 36 -14.67 9.53 -8.55
CA LEU A 36 -14.28 8.27 -7.91
C LEU A 36 -13.50 8.51 -6.62
N TYR A 37 -13.76 7.66 -5.63
CA TYR A 37 -13.04 7.63 -4.35
C TYR A 37 -12.46 6.25 -4.11
N GLY A 38 -11.19 6.24 -3.75
CA GLY A 38 -10.44 5.04 -3.41
C GLY A 38 -9.96 5.06 -1.97
N ARG A 39 -9.49 3.90 -1.52
CA ARG A 39 -8.76 3.70 -0.26
C ARG A 39 -7.75 2.58 -0.42
N ILE A 40 -6.74 2.54 0.44
CA ILE A 40 -5.72 1.49 0.39
C ILE A 40 -6.12 0.35 1.32
N GLU A 41 -6.46 -0.78 0.72
CA GLU A 41 -6.66 -2.05 1.41
C GLU A 41 -5.34 -2.83 1.55
N ASP A 42 -5.33 -3.90 2.34
CA ASP A 42 -4.14 -4.74 2.50
C ASP A 42 -3.69 -5.43 1.19
N ASN A 43 -4.59 -5.56 0.22
CA ASN A 43 -4.36 -6.12 -1.11
C ASN A 43 -4.25 -5.07 -2.23
N GLY A 44 -4.27 -3.78 -1.90
CA GLY A 44 -4.09 -2.67 -2.83
C GLY A 44 -5.21 -1.65 -2.83
N GLN A 45 -5.04 -0.60 -3.62
CA GLN A 45 -6.05 0.45 -3.75
C GLN A 45 -7.31 -0.09 -4.42
N ALA A 46 -8.45 0.12 -3.76
CA ALA A 46 -9.78 -0.21 -4.26
C ALA A 46 -10.64 1.05 -4.42
N ILE A 47 -11.39 1.13 -5.53
CA ILE A 47 -12.43 2.15 -5.73
C ILE A 47 -13.69 1.65 -5.04
N TYR A 48 -14.02 2.26 -3.90
CA TYR A 48 -15.15 1.85 -3.07
C TYR A 48 -16.39 2.73 -3.22
N LYS A 49 -16.22 3.96 -3.75
CA LYS A 49 -17.30 4.95 -3.83
C LYS A 49 -17.21 5.81 -5.07
N MET A 50 -18.38 6.24 -5.56
CA MET A 50 -18.54 7.31 -6.54
C MET A 50 -19.49 8.38 -5.97
N VAL A 51 -19.16 9.64 -6.19
CA VAL A 51 -20.03 10.77 -5.83
C VAL A 51 -20.54 11.46 -7.08
N LEU A 52 -21.85 11.53 -7.24
CA LEU A 52 -22.54 12.26 -8.31
C LEU A 52 -22.91 13.64 -7.78
N ASP A 53 -22.39 14.71 -8.40
CA ASP A 53 -22.64 16.10 -7.98
C ASP A 53 -23.64 16.77 -8.94
N TYR A 54 -24.87 16.97 -8.45
CA TYR A 54 -25.97 17.58 -9.20
C TYR A 54 -25.96 19.11 -9.13
N GLY A 55 -24.89 19.70 -8.57
CA GLY A 55 -24.68 21.15 -8.56
C GLY A 55 -25.64 21.89 -7.64
N ASN A 56 -26.71 22.48 -8.23
CA ASN A 56 -27.64 23.35 -7.51
C ASN A 56 -29.07 22.77 -7.39
N VAL A 57 -29.23 21.47 -7.66
CA VAL A 57 -30.50 20.77 -7.43
C VAL A 57 -30.31 19.61 -6.49
N LYS A 58 -31.38 19.23 -5.79
CA LYS A 58 -31.43 18.01 -4.98
C LYS A 58 -32.17 16.94 -5.76
N VAL A 59 -31.67 15.70 -5.63
CA VAL A 59 -32.37 14.51 -6.16
C VAL A 59 -32.80 13.62 -5.00
N SER A 60 -33.87 12.89 -5.21
CA SER A 60 -34.42 11.97 -4.22
C SER A 60 -35.12 10.78 -4.87
N GLY A 61 -35.39 9.74 -4.06
CA GLY A 61 -35.98 8.51 -4.52
C GLY A 61 -35.01 7.64 -5.30
N VAL A 62 -33.71 7.73 -4.98
CA VAL A 62 -32.66 6.92 -5.58
C VAL A 62 -32.40 5.67 -4.76
N ASP A 63 -32.10 4.57 -5.45
CA ASP A 63 -31.73 3.28 -4.87
C ASP A 63 -30.66 2.59 -5.74
N LYS A 64 -30.34 1.34 -5.43
CA LYS A 64 -29.32 0.56 -6.14
C LYS A 64 -29.65 0.30 -7.61
N ASP A 65 -30.95 0.25 -7.94
CA ASP A 65 -31.43 -0.05 -9.29
C ASP A 65 -31.53 1.22 -10.15
N THR A 66 -31.43 2.43 -9.54
CA THR A 66 -31.48 3.71 -10.22
C THR A 66 -30.31 3.91 -11.19
N TYR A 67 -29.15 3.31 -10.88
CA TYR A 67 -27.93 3.47 -11.67
C TYR A 67 -27.33 2.14 -12.09
N THR A 68 -26.68 2.14 -13.25
CA THR A 68 -25.67 1.16 -13.64
C THR A 68 -24.33 1.89 -13.78
N VAL A 69 -23.31 1.39 -13.09
CA VAL A 69 -21.96 1.93 -13.19
C VAL A 69 -21.07 0.88 -13.83
N HIS A 70 -20.55 1.20 -15.01
CA HIS A 70 -19.66 0.32 -15.76
C HIS A 70 -18.21 0.76 -15.57
N ALA A 71 -17.32 -0.19 -15.24
CA ALA A 71 -15.90 0.02 -15.05
C ALA A 71 -15.10 -0.70 -16.12
N LYS A 72 -14.22 0.03 -16.78
CA LYS A 72 -13.20 -0.50 -17.65
C LYS A 72 -11.84 -0.09 -17.14
N THR A 73 -10.96 -1.08 -16.90
CA THR A 73 -9.56 -0.86 -16.52
C THR A 73 -8.65 -1.52 -17.52
N SER A 74 -7.53 -0.90 -17.87
CA SER A 74 -6.63 -1.40 -18.89
C SER A 74 -5.18 -1.04 -18.63
N THR A 75 -4.28 -1.97 -18.94
CA THR A 75 -2.83 -1.75 -19.01
C THR A 75 -2.34 -1.56 -20.45
N GLU A 76 -3.24 -1.47 -21.43
CA GLU A 76 -2.88 -1.29 -22.82
C GLU A 76 -2.05 -0.01 -23.02
N GLY A 77 -0.93 -0.13 -23.73
CA GLY A 77 0.02 0.98 -23.90
C GLY A 77 0.97 1.22 -22.72
N LYS A 78 0.69 0.68 -21.52
CA LYS A 78 1.57 0.77 -20.34
C LYS A 78 2.39 -0.49 -20.11
N ARG A 79 1.80 -1.68 -20.35
CA ARG A 79 2.50 -2.92 -20.13
C ARG A 79 3.54 -3.16 -21.23
N PRO A 80 4.73 -3.69 -20.86
CA PRO A 80 5.73 -4.08 -21.84
C PRO A 80 5.23 -5.19 -22.78
N ALA A 81 5.71 -5.22 -24.02
CA ALA A 81 5.33 -6.21 -25.00
C ALA A 81 5.60 -7.65 -24.52
N GLY A 82 4.65 -8.55 -24.70
CA GLY A 82 4.71 -9.94 -24.28
C GLY A 82 4.31 -10.20 -22.82
N GLU A 83 3.96 -9.17 -22.04
CA GLU A 83 3.43 -9.33 -20.69
C GLU A 83 1.93 -9.67 -20.71
N THR A 84 1.51 -10.53 -19.77
CA THR A 84 0.10 -10.78 -19.47
C THR A 84 -0.27 -10.02 -18.20
N ALA A 85 -1.37 -9.27 -18.26
CA ALA A 85 -1.90 -8.50 -17.12
C ALA A 85 -3.15 -9.21 -16.55
N TYR A 86 -3.30 -9.21 -15.22
CA TYR A 86 -4.40 -9.89 -14.53
C TYR A 86 -5.41 -8.93 -13.89
N GLY A 87 -5.26 -7.63 -14.05
CA GLY A 87 -6.16 -6.62 -13.47
C GLY A 87 -7.03 -5.88 -14.48
N ASP A 88 -6.85 -6.15 -15.78
CA ASP A 88 -7.66 -5.51 -16.83
C ASP A 88 -9.09 -6.04 -16.76
N LYS A 89 -10.09 -5.15 -16.66
CA LYS A 89 -11.50 -5.46 -16.48
C LYS A 89 -12.36 -4.66 -17.44
N ASP A 90 -13.56 -5.20 -17.73
CA ASP A 90 -14.59 -4.55 -18.56
C ASP A 90 -15.94 -5.15 -18.09
N GLN A 91 -16.54 -4.53 -17.04
CA GLN A 91 -17.75 -5.07 -16.38
C GLN A 91 -18.47 -4.00 -15.57
N ASP A 92 -19.75 -4.29 -15.23
CA ASP A 92 -20.51 -3.46 -14.31
C ASP A 92 -20.02 -3.67 -12.87
N ARG A 93 -20.03 -2.57 -12.08
CA ARG A 93 -19.74 -2.59 -10.66
C ARG A 93 -20.99 -3.04 -9.88
N THR A 94 -20.78 -3.81 -8.84
CA THR A 94 -21.83 -4.17 -7.91
C THR A 94 -22.10 -3.01 -6.95
N ILE A 95 -23.29 -2.39 -7.05
CA ILE A 95 -23.71 -1.32 -6.15
C ILE A 95 -24.30 -1.97 -4.88
N VAL A 96 -23.67 -1.72 -3.73
CA VAL A 96 -24.12 -2.24 -2.43
C VAL A 96 -25.02 -1.27 -1.69
N ARG A 97 -24.80 0.07 -1.87
CA ARG A 97 -25.53 1.12 -1.17
C ARG A 97 -25.57 2.40 -1.97
N VAL A 98 -26.66 3.16 -1.84
CA VAL A 98 -26.80 4.52 -2.43
C VAL A 98 -27.33 5.44 -1.32
N GLU A 99 -26.75 6.62 -1.19
CA GLU A 99 -27.10 7.62 -0.21
C GLU A 99 -27.32 9.00 -0.81
N GLU A 100 -28.42 9.64 -0.43
CA GLU A 100 -28.74 11.02 -0.78
C GLU A 100 -28.05 11.98 0.20
N LYS A 101 -27.21 12.90 -0.28
CA LYS A 101 -26.44 13.88 0.50
C LYS A 101 -26.64 15.29 -0.03
N GLY A 102 -27.86 15.81 0.07
CA GLY A 102 -28.19 17.15 -0.39
C GLY A 102 -28.20 17.27 -1.90
N THR A 103 -27.21 17.93 -2.52
CA THR A 103 -27.04 18.02 -3.96
C THR A 103 -26.16 16.90 -4.52
N LYS A 104 -25.75 15.95 -3.69
CA LYS A 104 -24.91 14.84 -4.08
C LYS A 104 -25.62 13.52 -3.83
N VAL A 105 -25.25 12.53 -4.62
CA VAL A 105 -25.59 11.12 -4.40
C VAL A 105 -24.29 10.35 -4.28
N GLU A 106 -24.15 9.59 -3.21
CA GLU A 106 -23.02 8.71 -3.00
C GLU A 106 -23.42 7.28 -3.36
N ILE A 107 -22.69 6.67 -4.28
CA ILE A 107 -22.86 5.26 -4.71
C ILE A 107 -21.69 4.47 -4.15
N TYR A 108 -21.95 3.44 -3.35
CA TYR A 108 -20.95 2.57 -2.76
C TYR A 108 -20.92 1.23 -3.48
N PHE A 109 -19.73 0.72 -3.73
CA PHE A 109 -19.48 -0.50 -4.50
C PHE A 109 -19.00 -1.64 -3.61
N ASP A 110 -19.27 -2.87 -4.04
CA ASP A 110 -18.61 -4.06 -3.51
C ASP A 110 -17.13 -4.04 -3.96
N GLU A 111 -16.22 -3.98 -3.03
CA GLU A 111 -14.77 -3.95 -3.31
C GLU A 111 -14.23 -5.31 -3.76
N ASN A 112 -15.02 -6.36 -3.60
CA ASN A 112 -14.69 -7.71 -4.03
C ASN A 112 -15.37 -8.12 -5.36
N ASP A 113 -15.99 -7.19 -6.08
CA ASP A 113 -16.64 -7.47 -7.37
C ASP A 113 -15.63 -7.74 -8.51
N GLY A 114 -14.35 -7.61 -8.23
CA GLY A 114 -13.25 -7.89 -9.15
C GLY A 114 -12.86 -6.73 -10.06
N ALA A 115 -13.57 -5.58 -10.02
CA ALA A 115 -13.26 -4.39 -10.81
C ALA A 115 -12.87 -3.16 -9.95
N ALA A 116 -12.72 -3.35 -8.64
CA ALA A 116 -12.38 -2.27 -7.71
C ALA A 116 -10.92 -1.79 -7.82
N GLY A 117 -10.00 -2.68 -8.19
CA GLY A 117 -8.55 -2.43 -8.13
C GLY A 117 -8.05 -1.41 -9.15
N THR A 118 -7.10 -0.59 -8.74
CA THR A 118 -6.42 0.41 -9.59
C THR A 118 -5.06 -0.06 -10.11
N LEU A 119 -4.65 -1.27 -9.75
CA LEU A 119 -3.42 -1.92 -10.20
C LEU A 119 -3.74 -3.22 -10.93
N SER A 120 -2.87 -3.56 -11.88
CA SER A 120 -2.84 -4.85 -12.55
C SER A 120 -1.49 -5.52 -12.30
N TYR A 121 -1.50 -6.85 -12.16
CA TYR A 121 -0.29 -7.63 -11.95
C TYR A 121 0.23 -8.19 -13.28
N LEU A 122 1.52 -7.96 -13.56
CA LEU A 122 2.21 -8.51 -14.73
C LEU A 122 2.80 -9.87 -14.39
N ALA A 123 2.34 -10.92 -15.09
CA ALA A 123 2.73 -12.30 -14.79
C ALA A 123 4.23 -12.57 -14.96
N THR A 124 4.80 -12.16 -16.08
CA THR A 124 6.21 -12.44 -16.40
C THR A 124 7.15 -11.55 -15.62
N GLY A 125 6.84 -10.26 -15.52
CA GLY A 125 7.64 -9.30 -14.77
C GLY A 125 7.50 -9.44 -13.25
N ALA A 126 6.42 -10.08 -12.77
CA ALA A 126 6.05 -10.16 -11.38
C ALA A 126 5.97 -8.76 -10.72
N ARG A 127 5.26 -7.83 -11.36
CA ARG A 127 5.13 -6.42 -10.96
C ARG A 127 3.69 -5.95 -11.02
N ASN A 128 3.33 -5.09 -10.07
CA ASN A 128 2.11 -4.31 -10.10
C ASN A 128 2.32 -3.05 -10.95
N ILE A 129 1.38 -2.73 -11.84
CA ILE A 129 1.38 -1.48 -12.59
C ILE A 129 0.01 -0.80 -12.49
N PRO A 130 -0.03 0.55 -12.48
CA PRO A 130 -1.29 1.27 -12.51
C PRO A 130 -2.05 1.01 -13.81
N VAL A 131 -3.37 0.83 -13.71
CA VAL A 131 -4.27 0.72 -14.86
C VAL A 131 -4.73 2.11 -15.33
N ASP A 132 -5.15 2.22 -16.59
CA ASP A 132 -6.02 3.30 -17.03
C ASP A 132 -7.45 2.95 -16.59
N ILE A 133 -8.18 3.94 -16.11
CA ILE A 133 -9.50 3.79 -15.51
C ILE A 133 -10.49 4.56 -16.35
N GLU A 134 -11.55 3.89 -16.78
CA GLU A 134 -12.69 4.49 -17.47
C GLU A 134 -13.98 4.01 -16.82
N TYR A 135 -14.71 4.93 -16.20
CA TYR A 135 -16.01 4.65 -15.59
C TYR A 135 -17.09 5.39 -16.35
N THR A 136 -18.23 4.75 -16.51
CA THR A 136 -19.43 5.36 -17.08
C THR A 136 -20.63 5.11 -16.19
N VAL A 137 -21.54 6.08 -16.12
CA VAL A 137 -22.80 5.97 -15.36
C VAL A 137 -23.96 6.04 -16.32
N THR A 138 -24.86 5.08 -16.20
CA THR A 138 -26.17 5.06 -16.85
C THR A 138 -27.24 5.21 -15.79
N GLN A 139 -28.12 6.20 -15.95
CA GLN A 139 -29.32 6.32 -15.12
C GLN A 139 -30.44 5.48 -15.74
N ASN A 140 -30.95 4.48 -14.99
CA ASN A 140 -31.93 3.50 -15.47
C ASN A 140 -33.35 4.03 -15.37
N THR A 141 -33.63 4.88 -14.36
CA THR A 141 -34.97 5.44 -14.10
C THR A 141 -34.87 6.94 -13.82
N PRO A 142 -35.87 7.77 -14.19
CA PRO A 142 -35.92 9.18 -13.81
C PRO A 142 -35.88 9.33 -12.27
N VAL A 143 -35.24 10.39 -11.78
CA VAL A 143 -35.15 10.74 -10.36
C VAL A 143 -35.98 11.99 -10.08
N LYS A 144 -36.50 12.09 -8.87
CA LYS A 144 -37.22 13.30 -8.41
C LYS A 144 -36.22 14.43 -8.20
N VAL A 145 -36.51 15.60 -8.74
CA VAL A 145 -35.65 16.78 -8.69
C VAL A 145 -36.35 17.90 -7.94
N SER A 146 -35.65 18.57 -7.05
CA SER A 146 -36.09 19.77 -6.37
C SER A 146 -35.03 20.85 -6.35
N ALA A 147 -35.47 22.12 -6.37
CA ALA A 147 -34.58 23.24 -6.14
C ALA A 147 -34.06 23.29 -4.71
N MET A 148 -33.05 24.12 -4.44
CA MET A 148 -32.44 24.25 -3.09
C MET A 148 -33.45 24.74 -2.05
N ASP A 149 -34.48 25.54 -2.47
CA ASP A 149 -35.55 26.01 -1.59
C ASP A 149 -36.68 24.98 -1.38
N GLY A 150 -36.57 23.78 -1.97
CA GLY A 150 -37.56 22.71 -1.89
C GLY A 150 -38.66 22.76 -2.94
N THR A 151 -38.60 23.69 -3.90
CA THR A 151 -39.55 23.72 -5.01
C THR A 151 -39.41 22.44 -5.85
N ASP A 152 -40.49 21.72 -6.05
CA ASP A 152 -40.53 20.51 -6.88
C ASP A 152 -40.33 20.91 -8.37
N LEU A 153 -39.36 20.29 -9.02
CA LEU A 153 -39.02 20.46 -10.43
C LEU A 153 -39.47 19.27 -11.29
N GLY A 154 -40.09 18.26 -10.70
CA GLY A 154 -40.54 17.04 -11.36
C GLY A 154 -39.48 15.94 -11.37
N GLU A 155 -39.57 15.05 -12.36
CA GLU A 155 -38.62 13.96 -12.58
C GLU A 155 -37.74 14.24 -13.78
N ASP A 156 -36.45 13.86 -13.73
CA ASP A 156 -35.52 14.08 -14.82
C ASP A 156 -34.50 12.94 -14.96
N THR A 157 -33.85 12.90 -16.13
CA THR A 157 -32.74 12.00 -16.44
C THR A 157 -31.53 12.83 -16.84
N PHE A 158 -30.39 12.58 -16.23
CA PHE A 158 -29.17 13.37 -16.40
C PHE A 158 -28.15 12.66 -17.28
N VAL A 159 -27.20 13.42 -17.79
CA VAL A 159 -26.00 12.95 -18.47
C VAL A 159 -24.84 13.05 -17.46
N TYR A 160 -24.01 12.03 -17.40
CA TYR A 160 -22.92 11.93 -16.43
C TYR A 160 -21.56 12.09 -17.12
N SER A 161 -20.64 12.77 -16.47
CA SER A 161 -19.25 12.90 -16.88
C SER A 161 -18.34 12.43 -15.74
N CYS A 162 -17.73 11.26 -15.92
CA CYS A 162 -16.79 10.71 -14.95
C CYS A 162 -15.42 11.40 -15.09
N THR A 163 -14.82 11.77 -13.97
CA THR A 163 -13.48 12.38 -13.95
C THR A 163 -12.40 11.35 -14.28
N ASN A 164 -12.66 10.06 -14.02
CA ASN A 164 -11.72 8.93 -14.18
C ASN A 164 -10.40 9.11 -13.41
N THR A 165 -10.44 9.96 -12.38
CA THR A 165 -9.37 10.13 -11.39
C THR A 165 -9.87 9.65 -10.03
N VAL A 166 -9.03 8.98 -9.28
CA VAL A 166 -9.38 8.49 -7.96
C VAL A 166 -8.89 9.48 -6.92
N GLU A 167 -9.81 10.02 -6.12
CA GLU A 167 -9.48 10.74 -4.90
C GLU A 167 -9.30 9.74 -3.76
N ASP A 168 -8.21 9.86 -3.03
CA ASP A 168 -7.85 8.97 -1.93
C ASP A 168 -7.12 9.79 -0.86
N GLU A 169 -7.74 9.89 0.31
CA GLU A 169 -7.25 10.72 1.42
C GLU A 169 -5.95 10.19 2.02
N GLU A 170 -5.68 8.88 1.96
CA GLU A 170 -4.45 8.29 2.48
C GLU A 170 -3.28 8.61 1.55
N THR A 171 -3.45 8.39 0.25
CA THR A 171 -2.40 8.63 -0.75
C THR A 171 -2.14 10.11 -1.00
N ALA A 172 -3.17 10.96 -0.87
CA ALA A 172 -3.05 12.42 -1.01
C ALA A 172 -2.10 13.06 0.03
N LYS A 173 -1.81 12.37 1.13
CA LYS A 173 -0.83 12.82 2.13
C LYS A 173 0.62 12.74 1.64
N PHE A 174 0.88 12.02 0.55
CA PHE A 174 2.22 11.74 0.06
C PHE A 174 2.59 12.56 -1.17
N THR A 175 3.86 12.91 -1.23
CA THR A 175 4.46 13.59 -2.39
C THR A 175 5.43 12.63 -3.07
N SER A 176 5.31 12.49 -4.39
CA SER A 176 6.25 11.71 -5.19
C SER A 176 7.55 12.48 -5.38
N VAL A 177 8.66 11.95 -4.86
CA VAL A 177 10.00 12.51 -5.00
C VAL A 177 10.78 11.69 -6.03
N LYS A 178 11.24 12.37 -7.09
CA LYS A 178 12.13 11.80 -8.11
C LYS A 178 13.53 12.30 -7.88
N VAL A 179 14.49 11.38 -7.87
CA VAL A 179 15.89 11.66 -7.56
C VAL A 179 16.78 11.32 -8.74
N ASP A 180 17.51 12.31 -9.26
CA ASP A 180 18.47 12.09 -10.34
C ASP A 180 19.64 11.22 -9.85
N ASN A 181 19.84 10.07 -10.49
CA ASN A 181 20.85 9.06 -10.12
C ASN A 181 20.69 8.43 -8.71
N GLY A 182 19.56 8.69 -8.04
CA GLY A 182 19.20 8.13 -6.74
C GLY A 182 18.15 7.02 -6.84
N ILE A 183 17.31 6.94 -5.83
CA ILE A 183 16.13 6.07 -5.77
C ILE A 183 14.91 6.92 -5.49
N ASN A 184 13.90 6.83 -6.34
CA ASN A 184 12.64 7.53 -6.15
C ASN A 184 11.92 7.03 -4.88
N TYR A 185 11.16 7.91 -4.26
CA TYR A 185 10.37 7.55 -3.08
C TYR A 185 9.07 8.38 -2.98
N GLN A 186 8.11 7.86 -2.23
CA GLN A 186 6.97 8.61 -1.73
C GLN A 186 7.31 9.19 -0.37
N TYR A 187 6.94 10.43 -0.13
CA TYR A 187 7.28 11.16 1.07
C TYR A 187 6.06 11.74 1.76
N TYR A 188 5.89 11.41 3.04
CA TYR A 188 4.94 12.07 3.93
C TYR A 188 5.69 13.06 4.82
N ASP A 189 5.27 14.31 4.75
CA ASP A 189 5.84 15.40 5.56
C ASP A 189 5.01 15.60 6.84
N ALA A 190 5.50 15.12 7.96
CA ALA A 190 4.86 15.28 9.26
C ALA A 190 5.03 16.70 9.87
N GLY A 191 5.57 17.65 9.10
CA GLY A 191 5.80 19.02 9.54
C GLY A 191 6.95 19.13 10.55
N ASP A 192 6.67 19.67 11.72
CA ASP A 192 7.66 19.86 12.79
C ASP A 192 7.80 18.58 13.64
N ALA A 193 8.40 17.54 13.03
CA ALA A 193 8.61 16.21 13.60
C ALA A 193 10.09 15.84 13.56
N ASP A 194 10.55 15.06 14.55
CA ASP A 194 11.94 14.60 14.66
C ASP A 194 12.14 13.09 14.49
N SER A 195 11.11 12.41 14.02
CA SER A 195 11.12 10.96 13.76
C SER A 195 11.02 10.67 12.26
N LEU A 196 11.62 9.56 11.81
CA LEU A 196 11.58 9.10 10.42
C LEU A 196 11.31 7.60 10.36
N ILE A 197 10.35 7.20 9.53
CA ILE A 197 10.07 5.80 9.20
C ILE A 197 10.42 5.57 7.74
N VAL A 198 11.22 4.53 7.46
CA VAL A 198 11.62 4.10 6.12
C VAL A 198 10.93 2.80 5.78
N TRP A 199 10.30 2.74 4.61
CA TRP A 199 9.67 1.52 4.10
C TRP A 199 10.33 1.04 2.80
N PHE A 200 10.65 -0.26 2.75
CA PHE A 200 11.08 -0.97 1.55
C PHE A 200 10.03 -2.01 1.14
N HIS A 201 9.43 -1.81 -0.01
CA HIS A 201 8.34 -2.63 -0.54
C HIS A 201 8.76 -4.04 -0.97
N GLY A 202 7.81 -4.93 -1.23
CA GLY A 202 8.03 -6.26 -1.82
C GLY A 202 8.50 -6.21 -3.29
N ASN A 203 8.75 -7.38 -3.88
CA ASN A 203 9.22 -7.40 -5.27
C ASN A 203 8.20 -6.86 -6.29
N GLY A 204 6.90 -6.98 -5.97
CA GLY A 204 5.80 -6.57 -6.85
C GLY A 204 5.74 -5.07 -7.14
N GLU A 205 6.27 -4.23 -6.28
CA GLU A 205 6.15 -2.77 -6.34
C GLU A 205 7.40 -2.09 -6.93
N GLY A 206 8.46 -2.85 -7.25
CA GLY A 206 9.64 -2.33 -7.94
C GLY A 206 9.30 -1.84 -9.35
N ASP A 207 10.04 -0.86 -9.86
CA ASP A 207 9.89 -0.43 -11.24
C ASP A 207 10.26 -1.57 -12.20
N TYR A 208 9.56 -1.67 -13.31
CA TYR A 208 9.82 -2.66 -14.33
C TYR A 208 9.70 -2.04 -15.71
N LYS A 209 10.84 -1.83 -16.35
CA LYS A 209 10.94 -1.19 -17.68
C LYS A 209 10.26 0.18 -17.74
N GLY A 210 10.30 0.94 -16.63
CA GLY A 210 9.72 2.28 -16.54
C GLY A 210 8.18 2.30 -16.49
N SER A 211 7.52 1.20 -16.13
CA SER A 211 6.05 1.08 -16.14
C SER A 211 5.36 1.61 -14.89
N GLN A 212 6.08 1.92 -13.82
CA GLN A 212 5.49 2.17 -12.49
C GLN A 212 5.56 3.60 -11.97
N ASN A 213 6.35 4.45 -12.52
CA ASN A 213 6.37 5.91 -12.22
C ASN A 213 6.40 6.30 -10.72
N ASN A 214 6.99 5.49 -9.85
CA ASN A 214 7.05 5.74 -8.40
C ASN A 214 5.67 5.75 -7.70
N VAL A 215 4.73 4.93 -8.12
CA VAL A 215 3.39 4.86 -7.49
C VAL A 215 3.00 3.46 -7.00
N ALA A 216 3.57 2.38 -7.51
CA ALA A 216 3.15 1.02 -7.16
C ALA A 216 3.32 0.73 -5.66
N GLN A 217 4.40 1.19 -5.02
CA GLN A 217 4.61 1.04 -3.58
C GLN A 217 3.63 1.85 -2.72
N LEU A 218 2.99 2.88 -3.30
CA LEU A 218 1.96 3.67 -2.62
C LEU A 218 0.60 2.97 -2.68
N LEU A 219 0.31 2.27 -3.78
CA LEU A 219 -1.03 1.76 -4.10
C LEU A 219 -1.20 0.25 -3.86
N ALA A 220 -0.12 -0.55 -3.80
CA ALA A 220 -0.23 -2.01 -3.85
C ALA A 220 -0.62 -2.68 -2.54
N ASN A 221 -0.44 -2.02 -1.43
CA ASN A 221 -0.82 -2.44 -0.09
C ASN A 221 -0.63 -1.28 0.89
N ARG A 222 -0.96 -1.49 2.16
CA ARG A 222 -0.81 -0.47 3.21
C ARG A 222 0.64 -0.13 3.58
N GLY A 223 1.65 -0.76 2.96
CA GLY A 223 3.06 -0.60 3.31
C GLY A 223 3.59 0.82 3.37
N THR A 224 3.07 1.72 2.54
CA THR A 224 3.41 3.14 2.57
C THR A 224 2.49 3.92 3.51
N VAL A 225 1.17 3.75 3.40
CA VAL A 225 0.18 4.61 4.07
C VAL A 225 -0.01 4.29 5.54
N ALA A 226 0.25 3.05 5.98
CA ALA A 226 0.09 2.63 7.38
C ALA A 226 0.86 3.53 8.36
N TRP A 227 2.02 4.01 7.98
CA TRP A 227 2.86 4.86 8.81
C TRP A 227 2.39 6.31 8.93
N ALA A 228 1.45 6.74 8.06
CA ALA A 228 0.84 8.07 8.07
C ALA A 228 -0.60 8.08 8.65
N THR A 229 -1.03 6.97 9.27
CA THR A 229 -2.28 6.90 10.03
C THR A 229 -2.16 7.64 11.35
N ASP A 230 -3.27 8.08 11.91
CA ASP A 230 -3.29 8.79 13.21
C ASP A 230 -2.68 7.94 14.32
N GLU A 231 -2.96 6.63 14.35
CA GLU A 231 -2.39 5.70 15.33
C GLU A 231 -0.86 5.63 15.23
N ALA A 232 -0.31 5.43 14.02
CA ALA A 232 1.13 5.38 13.84
C ALA A 232 1.78 6.71 14.22
N GLN A 233 1.18 7.84 13.82
CA GLN A 233 1.69 9.17 14.11
C GLN A 233 1.64 9.50 15.61
N GLU A 234 0.65 9.00 16.35
CA GLU A 234 0.61 9.10 17.81
C GLU A 234 1.73 8.28 18.46
N ILE A 235 1.90 7.00 18.05
CA ILE A 235 2.87 6.08 18.64
C ILE A 235 4.31 6.53 18.38
N PHE A 236 4.64 6.96 17.17
CA PHE A 236 6.00 7.40 16.79
C PHE A 236 6.29 8.89 17.09
N GLY A 237 5.31 9.62 17.64
CA GLY A 237 5.43 11.02 18.07
C GLY A 237 5.51 11.98 16.89
N LYS A 238 4.71 11.80 15.86
CA LYS A 238 4.78 12.39 14.52
C LYS A 238 6.08 12.00 13.81
N ALA A 239 5.95 11.26 12.72
CA ALA A 239 7.09 10.76 11.97
C ALA A 239 6.93 11.09 10.49
N HIS A 240 7.98 11.60 9.86
CA HIS A 240 8.10 11.60 8.42
C HIS A 240 8.15 10.17 7.89
N VAL A 241 7.68 9.95 6.67
CA VAL A 241 7.73 8.63 6.04
C VAL A 241 8.45 8.72 4.70
N MET A 242 9.40 7.82 4.46
CA MET A 242 10.03 7.61 3.15
C MET A 242 9.73 6.19 2.67
N SER A 243 8.97 6.07 1.60
CA SER A 243 8.68 4.78 0.96
C SER A 243 9.39 4.74 -0.40
N PHE A 244 10.49 4.01 -0.45
CA PHE A 244 11.32 3.90 -1.65
C PHE A 244 10.70 2.98 -2.70
N GLN A 245 10.98 3.26 -4.00
CA GLN A 245 10.71 2.32 -5.08
C GLN A 245 12.01 1.80 -5.69
N ALA A 246 12.22 0.47 -5.68
CA ALA A 246 13.34 -0.14 -6.38
C ALA A 246 13.29 0.20 -7.88
N PRO A 247 14.40 0.62 -8.52
CA PRO A 247 14.44 0.87 -9.96
C PRO A 247 14.14 -0.36 -10.82
N ASP A 248 14.31 -1.55 -10.24
CA ASP A 248 13.89 -2.86 -10.74
C ASP A 248 13.56 -3.75 -9.54
N THR A 249 14.56 -4.31 -8.87
CA THR A 249 14.39 -5.19 -7.70
C THR A 249 15.39 -4.86 -6.61
N TRP A 250 15.00 -5.05 -5.35
CA TRP A 250 15.91 -4.91 -4.20
C TRP A 250 17.02 -5.96 -4.17
N TYR A 251 16.87 -7.08 -4.90
CA TYR A 251 17.96 -8.06 -5.00
C TYR A 251 19.23 -7.50 -5.67
N TYR A 252 19.13 -6.41 -6.40
CA TYR A 252 20.27 -5.70 -6.98
C TYR A 252 20.92 -4.67 -6.05
N ALA A 253 20.57 -4.72 -4.75
CA ALA A 253 21.00 -3.73 -3.75
C ALA A 253 22.51 -3.44 -3.75
N GLN A 254 23.33 -4.48 -3.82
CA GLN A 254 24.81 -4.34 -3.85
C GLN A 254 25.31 -4.02 -5.25
N LYS A 255 24.86 -4.79 -6.24
CA LYS A 255 25.29 -4.69 -7.63
C LYS A 255 25.07 -3.28 -8.22
N ASP A 256 23.91 -2.67 -7.95
CA ASP A 256 23.51 -1.38 -8.53
C ASP A 256 23.68 -0.23 -7.53
N GLY A 257 24.35 -0.47 -6.41
CA GLY A 257 24.65 0.54 -5.39
C GLY A 257 23.41 1.10 -4.69
N LEU A 258 22.31 0.31 -4.62
CA LEU A 258 21.05 0.81 -4.06
C LEU A 258 21.13 1.07 -2.57
N LEU A 259 22.03 0.37 -1.85
CA LEU A 259 22.24 0.59 -0.41
C LEU A 259 22.79 1.99 -0.15
N GLU A 260 23.81 2.41 -0.92
CA GLU A 260 24.40 3.76 -0.81
C GLU A 260 23.42 4.83 -1.22
N LYS A 261 22.68 4.60 -2.30
CA LYS A 261 21.67 5.56 -2.79
C LYS A 261 20.59 5.77 -1.75
N ALA A 262 20.01 4.70 -1.20
CA ALA A 262 19.01 4.80 -0.13
C ALA A 262 19.57 5.48 1.12
N TYR A 263 20.78 5.13 1.53
CA TYR A 263 21.46 5.77 2.67
C TYR A 263 21.61 7.28 2.46
N ASN A 264 22.05 7.70 1.29
CA ASN A 264 22.28 9.12 0.99
C ASN A 264 20.95 9.91 1.06
N GLU A 265 19.86 9.38 0.49
CA GLU A 265 18.53 10.02 0.55
C GLU A 265 18.02 10.10 2.00
N ILE A 266 18.19 9.03 2.79
CA ILE A 266 17.82 9.03 4.20
C ILE A 266 18.61 10.08 4.97
N GLN A 267 19.95 10.18 4.77
CA GLN A 267 20.80 11.17 5.43
C GLN A 267 20.43 12.59 5.02
N GLU A 268 20.06 12.79 3.75
CA GLU A 268 19.60 14.09 3.28
C GLU A 268 18.33 14.54 3.99
N VAL A 269 17.34 13.64 4.14
CA VAL A 269 16.10 13.94 4.88
C VAL A 269 16.40 14.16 6.36
N ILE A 270 17.22 13.32 6.99
CA ILE A 270 17.66 13.49 8.38
C ILE A 270 18.24 14.90 8.58
N SER A 271 19.13 15.32 7.71
CA SER A 271 19.79 16.64 7.79
C SER A 271 18.82 17.80 7.53
N LYS A 272 17.99 17.70 6.48
CA LYS A 272 17.06 18.77 6.09
C LYS A 272 15.94 19.00 7.08
N LYS A 273 15.44 17.91 7.71
CA LYS A 273 14.31 17.95 8.63
C LYS A 273 14.71 18.00 10.11
N GLY A 274 16.01 17.89 10.41
CA GLY A 274 16.48 17.86 11.79
C GLY A 274 16.05 16.61 12.55
N ILE A 275 15.96 15.47 11.85
CA ILE A 275 15.55 14.19 12.45
C ILE A 275 16.54 13.78 13.53
N ASN A 276 16.01 13.33 14.66
CA ASN A 276 16.81 12.75 15.73
C ASN A 276 17.36 11.37 15.28
N PRO A 277 18.69 11.17 15.20
CA PRO A 277 19.25 9.88 14.77
C PRO A 277 18.82 8.68 15.64
N LYS A 278 18.32 8.93 16.85
CA LYS A 278 17.76 7.89 17.75
C LYS A 278 16.26 7.62 17.49
N LYS A 279 15.66 8.23 16.47
CA LYS A 279 14.26 8.08 16.10
C LYS A 279 14.09 7.79 14.60
N VAL A 280 15.02 7.02 14.03
CA VAL A 280 14.95 6.53 12.65
C VAL A 280 14.60 5.05 12.68
N TYR A 281 13.49 4.69 12.05
CA TYR A 281 12.94 3.34 12.04
C TYR A 281 12.91 2.81 10.60
N VAL A 282 12.93 1.49 10.46
CA VAL A 282 12.83 0.86 9.15
C VAL A 282 11.88 -0.34 9.19
N SER A 283 11.11 -0.50 8.12
CA SER A 283 10.36 -1.71 7.87
C SER A 283 10.46 -2.11 6.41
N GLY A 284 10.21 -3.37 6.11
CA GLY A 284 10.17 -3.85 4.74
C GLY A 284 9.67 -5.28 4.66
N CYS A 285 9.14 -5.68 3.50
CA CYS A 285 8.56 -7.00 3.30
C CYS A 285 9.20 -7.74 2.12
N SER A 286 9.36 -9.08 2.25
CA SER A 286 9.85 -9.93 1.16
C SER A 286 11.20 -9.45 0.61
N ALA A 287 11.28 -9.03 -0.65
CA ALA A 287 12.48 -8.39 -1.23
C ALA A 287 12.87 -7.11 -0.48
N GLY A 288 11.91 -6.35 0.05
CA GLY A 288 12.17 -5.20 0.92
C GLY A 288 12.69 -5.61 2.31
N GLY A 289 12.26 -6.75 2.82
CA GLY A 289 12.85 -7.36 4.02
C GLY A 289 14.32 -7.75 3.80
N TYR A 290 14.65 -8.26 2.60
CA TYR A 290 16.05 -8.45 2.18
C TYR A 290 16.80 -7.12 2.15
N MET A 291 16.26 -6.09 1.51
CA MET A 291 16.88 -4.76 1.45
C MET A 291 17.10 -4.20 2.85
N THR A 292 16.11 -4.30 3.74
CA THR A 292 16.23 -3.88 5.14
C THR A 292 17.38 -4.61 5.84
N THR A 293 17.47 -5.93 5.70
CA THR A 293 18.56 -6.72 6.30
C THR A 293 19.92 -6.29 5.77
N ARG A 294 20.04 -6.03 4.46
CA ARG A 294 21.28 -5.53 3.85
C ARG A 294 21.66 -4.12 4.33
N MET A 295 20.66 -3.24 4.52
CA MET A 295 20.87 -1.91 5.09
C MET A 295 21.41 -2.00 6.53
N LEU A 296 20.86 -2.90 7.35
CA LEU A 296 21.35 -3.11 8.72
C LEU A 296 22.79 -3.63 8.77
N ILE A 297 23.15 -4.56 7.87
CA ILE A 297 24.52 -5.10 7.77
C ILE A 297 25.49 -3.99 7.40
N LYS A 298 25.15 -3.16 6.40
CA LYS A 298 26.05 -2.14 5.88
C LYS A 298 26.12 -0.87 6.73
N TYR A 299 24.99 -0.49 7.34
CA TYR A 299 24.83 0.73 8.14
C TYR A 299 24.27 0.42 9.54
N PRO A 300 25.03 -0.29 10.39
CA PRO A 300 24.52 -0.88 11.63
C PRO A 300 24.02 0.13 12.67
N ASN A 301 24.36 1.42 12.52
CA ASN A 301 23.98 2.50 13.46
C ASN A 301 22.93 3.45 12.88
N LEU A 302 22.33 3.12 11.72
CA LEU A 302 21.40 4.02 11.05
C LEU A 302 20.02 4.01 11.70
N PHE A 303 19.53 2.83 12.12
CA PHE A 303 18.17 2.66 12.60
C PHE A 303 18.12 2.32 14.08
N LYS A 304 17.13 2.87 14.78
CA LYS A 304 16.81 2.53 16.17
C LYS A 304 16.19 1.15 16.28
N ALA A 305 15.19 0.89 15.42
CA ALA A 305 14.49 -0.39 15.36
C ALA A 305 14.13 -0.76 13.92
N ALA A 306 14.07 -2.06 13.66
CA ALA A 306 13.69 -2.65 12.39
C ALA A 306 12.55 -3.66 12.56
N MET A 307 11.48 -3.50 11.79
CA MET A 307 10.33 -4.40 11.71
C MET A 307 10.40 -5.12 10.35
N ILE A 308 10.88 -6.36 10.32
CA ILE A 308 11.25 -7.04 9.09
C ILE A 308 10.25 -8.16 8.81
N ASN A 309 9.56 -8.07 7.67
CA ASN A 309 8.52 -9.02 7.31
C ASN A 309 9.02 -10.00 6.24
N CYS A 310 8.90 -11.31 6.49
CA CYS A 310 9.22 -12.39 5.55
C CYS A 310 10.45 -12.10 4.67
N PRO A 311 11.63 -11.77 5.23
CA PRO A 311 12.78 -11.31 4.46
C PRO A 311 13.27 -12.39 3.50
N ALA A 312 13.29 -12.09 2.20
CA ALA A 312 13.58 -13.04 1.13
C ALA A 312 15.10 -13.30 0.97
N LEU A 313 15.75 -13.82 2.03
CA LEU A 313 17.19 -14.00 2.08
C LEU A 313 17.68 -15.17 1.21
N ASP A 314 16.96 -16.30 1.22
CA ASP A 314 17.29 -17.53 0.51
C ASP A 314 17.14 -17.43 -1.02
N VAL A 315 16.24 -16.57 -1.49
CA VAL A 315 15.96 -16.40 -2.92
C VAL A 315 16.85 -15.36 -3.58
N ALA A 316 17.61 -14.58 -2.80
CA ALA A 316 18.38 -13.45 -3.32
C ALA A 316 19.35 -13.85 -4.43
N THR A 317 20.17 -14.90 -4.23
CA THR A 317 21.13 -15.36 -5.24
C THR A 317 20.44 -15.87 -6.49
N LYS A 318 19.28 -16.54 -6.38
CA LYS A 318 18.49 -17.01 -7.54
C LYS A 318 17.91 -15.84 -8.35
N ARG A 319 17.78 -14.67 -7.74
CA ARG A 319 17.25 -13.43 -8.33
C ARG A 319 18.34 -12.43 -8.74
N GLY A 320 19.62 -12.85 -8.76
CA GLY A 320 20.75 -12.04 -9.17
C GLY A 320 21.31 -11.10 -8.10
N GLY A 321 20.93 -11.33 -6.85
CA GLY A 321 21.48 -10.67 -5.66
C GLY A 321 22.46 -11.57 -4.91
N GLU A 322 22.75 -11.22 -3.67
CA GLU A 322 23.65 -11.95 -2.79
C GLU A 322 22.92 -12.32 -1.50
N THR A 323 22.81 -13.64 -1.23
CA THR A 323 22.29 -14.13 0.05
C THR A 323 23.26 -13.73 1.17
N PRO A 324 22.78 -13.10 2.28
CA PRO A 324 23.65 -12.78 3.41
C PRO A 324 24.32 -14.04 3.98
N THR A 325 25.62 -13.93 4.28
CA THR A 325 26.34 -15.04 4.95
C THR A 325 25.97 -15.12 6.44
N ASP A 326 26.30 -16.24 7.08
CA ASP A 326 26.05 -16.39 8.53
C ASP A 326 26.86 -15.40 9.35
N GLU A 327 28.09 -15.07 8.91
CA GLU A 327 28.94 -14.06 9.53
C GLU A 327 28.35 -12.66 9.41
N GLU A 328 27.82 -12.30 8.24
CA GLU A 328 27.11 -11.03 8.02
C GLU A 328 25.88 -10.93 8.94
N LEU A 329 25.06 -11.99 9.02
CA LEU A 329 23.89 -12.01 9.91
C LEU A 329 24.30 -11.94 11.39
N ALA A 330 25.33 -12.68 11.79
CA ALA A 330 25.85 -12.66 13.16
C ALA A 330 26.44 -11.30 13.56
N SER A 331 26.96 -10.52 12.59
CA SER A 331 27.49 -9.18 12.85
C SER A 331 26.44 -8.20 13.38
N LEU A 332 25.16 -8.45 13.08
CA LEU A 332 24.04 -7.63 13.54
C LEU A 332 23.85 -7.64 15.06
N LYS A 333 24.38 -8.64 15.77
CA LYS A 333 24.41 -8.65 17.26
C LYS A 333 25.15 -7.44 17.84
N ASN A 334 26.11 -6.92 17.11
CA ASN A 334 26.94 -5.77 17.52
C ASN A 334 26.27 -4.44 17.19
N SER A 335 25.17 -4.44 16.43
CA SER A 335 24.38 -3.25 16.12
C SER A 335 23.54 -2.83 17.34
N PRO A 336 23.35 -1.52 17.59
CA PRO A 336 22.39 -1.05 18.59
C PRO A 336 20.94 -1.25 18.15
N THR A 337 20.67 -1.55 16.88
CA THR A 337 19.31 -1.68 16.32
C THR A 337 18.56 -2.87 16.95
N ALA A 338 17.38 -2.62 17.44
CA ALA A 338 16.45 -3.68 17.85
C ALA A 338 15.72 -4.25 16.62
N ILE A 339 15.47 -5.55 16.58
CA ILE A 339 14.91 -6.23 15.40
C ILE A 339 13.72 -7.11 15.81
N TRP A 340 12.57 -6.89 15.13
CA TRP A 340 11.40 -7.77 15.21
C TRP A 340 11.09 -8.34 13.83
N LEU A 341 11.13 -9.67 13.73
CA LEU A 341 10.83 -10.43 12.52
C LEU A 341 9.39 -10.92 12.55
N VAL A 342 8.68 -10.81 11.42
CA VAL A 342 7.29 -11.27 11.30
C VAL A 342 7.14 -12.13 10.05
N GLN A 343 6.63 -13.37 10.18
CA GLN A 343 6.45 -14.26 9.03
C GLN A 343 5.33 -15.27 9.26
N GLY A 344 4.72 -15.77 8.18
CA GLY A 344 3.85 -16.95 8.22
C GLY A 344 4.67 -18.21 8.51
N ALA A 345 4.21 -19.06 9.44
CA ALA A 345 4.95 -20.24 9.86
C ALA A 345 5.27 -21.21 8.72
N THR A 346 4.40 -21.28 7.71
CA THR A 346 4.53 -22.15 6.54
C THR A 346 4.62 -21.35 5.22
N ASP A 347 5.30 -20.21 5.23
CA ASP A 347 5.49 -19.39 4.04
C ASP A 347 6.09 -20.21 2.88
N GLY A 348 5.30 -20.39 1.81
CA GLY A 348 5.69 -21.18 0.64
C GLY A 348 6.51 -20.41 -0.40
N THR A 349 6.62 -19.08 -0.24
CA THR A 349 7.35 -18.20 -1.15
C THR A 349 8.77 -17.92 -0.67
N VAL A 350 8.89 -17.67 0.64
CA VAL A 350 10.15 -17.42 1.34
C VAL A 350 10.25 -18.42 2.47
N ASN A 351 11.27 -19.28 2.44
CA ASN A 351 11.43 -20.33 3.42
C ASN A 351 11.69 -19.74 4.82
N THR A 352 10.78 -20.00 5.75
CA THR A 352 10.85 -19.46 7.12
C THR A 352 12.09 -19.94 7.88
N GLU A 353 12.52 -21.21 7.67
CA GLU A 353 13.71 -21.76 8.33
C GLU A 353 15.00 -21.09 7.82
N ASP A 354 15.12 -20.93 6.49
CA ASP A 354 16.32 -20.38 5.84
C ASP A 354 16.38 -18.84 5.89
N CYS A 355 15.32 -18.20 6.29
CA CYS A 355 15.21 -16.73 6.29
C CYS A 355 15.01 -16.19 7.71
N SER A 356 13.76 -15.98 8.17
CA SER A 356 13.50 -15.33 9.47
C SER A 356 14.06 -16.11 10.65
N LYS A 357 13.88 -17.41 10.70
CA LYS A 357 14.44 -18.24 11.79
C LYS A 357 15.97 -18.29 11.76
N ARG A 358 16.57 -18.37 10.58
CA ARG A 358 18.03 -18.30 10.42
C ARG A 358 18.56 -16.96 10.93
N LEU A 359 17.93 -15.84 10.55
CA LEU A 359 18.32 -14.52 11.04
C LEU A 359 18.11 -14.41 12.56
N PHE A 360 16.95 -14.83 13.09
CA PHE A 360 16.68 -14.80 14.52
C PHE A 360 17.70 -15.62 15.31
N LYS A 361 18.03 -16.82 14.84
CA LYS A 361 19.07 -17.68 15.45
C LYS A 361 20.43 -16.97 15.46
N ALA A 362 20.81 -16.31 14.36
CA ALA A 362 22.08 -15.56 14.30
C ALA A 362 22.10 -14.37 15.29
N LEU A 363 20.95 -13.71 15.51
CA LEU A 363 20.82 -12.61 16.47
C LEU A 363 20.85 -13.07 17.93
N THR A 364 20.26 -14.24 18.23
CA THR A 364 20.05 -14.73 19.61
C THR A 364 21.03 -15.78 20.06
N ASP A 365 21.98 -16.18 19.21
CA ASP A 365 22.96 -17.25 19.46
C ASP A 365 23.47 -17.30 20.92
N GLY A 366 23.11 -18.36 21.62
CA GLY A 366 23.46 -18.58 23.04
C GLY A 366 22.65 -17.75 24.05
N GLN A 367 21.69 -16.91 23.62
CA GLN A 367 20.82 -16.16 24.51
C GLN A 367 19.60 -16.99 24.93
N GLU A 368 19.11 -16.76 26.13
CA GLU A 368 17.84 -17.30 26.60
C GLU A 368 16.69 -16.51 25.97
N VAL A 369 15.70 -17.22 25.44
CA VAL A 369 14.50 -16.64 24.82
C VAL A 369 13.25 -17.08 25.59
N VAL A 370 12.18 -16.27 25.46
CA VAL A 370 10.86 -16.51 26.02
C VAL A 370 9.86 -16.62 24.88
N GLU A 371 8.92 -17.55 24.98
CA GLU A 371 7.83 -17.71 24.01
C GLU A 371 6.50 -17.30 24.63
N SER A 372 5.68 -16.61 23.86
CA SER A 372 4.29 -16.29 24.20
C SER A 372 3.37 -16.65 23.04
N ARG A 373 2.28 -17.33 23.35
CA ARG A 373 1.22 -17.65 22.39
C ARG A 373 0.12 -16.59 22.46
N HIS A 374 -0.36 -16.14 21.30
CA HIS A 374 -1.43 -15.17 21.15
C HIS A 374 -2.54 -15.78 20.29
N GLU A 375 -3.72 -15.94 20.89
CA GLU A 375 -4.92 -16.41 20.22
C GLU A 375 -5.76 -15.21 19.78
N GLN A 376 -6.28 -15.22 18.56
CA GLN A 376 -7.01 -14.13 17.97
C GLN A 376 -8.39 -14.58 17.47
N ALA A 377 -9.37 -13.67 17.45
CA ALA A 377 -10.73 -14.00 17.11
C ALA A 377 -10.96 -14.23 15.60
N LEU A 378 -10.33 -13.42 14.77
CA LEU A 378 -10.46 -13.45 13.30
C LEU A 378 -9.11 -13.58 12.60
N ASP A 379 -8.07 -12.97 13.16
CA ASP A 379 -6.72 -13.04 12.60
C ASP A 379 -6.10 -14.40 12.89
N SER A 380 -5.10 -14.80 12.12
CA SER A 380 -4.29 -15.98 12.45
C SER A 380 -3.66 -15.83 13.82
N ASP A 381 -3.73 -16.86 14.62
CA ASP A 381 -2.97 -16.97 15.85
C ASP A 381 -1.47 -16.90 15.58
N PHE A 382 -0.70 -16.45 16.55
CA PHE A 382 0.77 -16.39 16.40
C PHE A 382 1.51 -16.71 17.70
N THR A 383 2.79 -17.04 17.54
CA THR A 383 3.73 -17.20 18.65
C THR A 383 4.84 -16.17 18.49
N THR A 384 5.06 -15.36 19.53
CA THR A 384 6.22 -14.47 19.61
C THR A 384 7.30 -15.14 20.47
N THR A 385 8.51 -15.25 19.93
CA THR A 385 9.72 -15.65 20.63
C THR A 385 10.63 -14.43 20.76
N GLU A 386 11.09 -14.12 21.97
CA GLU A 386 11.87 -12.91 22.22
C GLU A 386 13.03 -13.12 23.21
N THR A 387 14.08 -12.32 23.08
CA THR A 387 15.17 -12.25 24.07
C THR A 387 14.67 -11.57 25.35
N LYS A 388 15.26 -11.88 26.51
CA LYS A 388 14.85 -11.31 27.81
C LYS A 388 14.95 -9.78 27.87
N ASP A 389 15.85 -9.17 27.12
CA ASP A 389 15.99 -7.72 27.00
C ASP A 389 15.02 -7.10 25.98
N GLY A 390 14.22 -7.94 25.30
CA GLY A 390 13.27 -7.53 24.27
C GLY A 390 13.89 -6.95 23.01
N LYS A 391 15.23 -7.09 22.82
CA LYS A 391 15.94 -6.52 21.67
C LYS A 391 15.61 -7.24 20.36
N TYR A 392 15.53 -8.57 20.41
CA TYR A 392 15.30 -9.42 19.26
C TYR A 392 14.02 -10.22 19.45
N LYS A 393 13.13 -10.14 18.46
CA LYS A 393 11.84 -10.83 18.48
C LYS A 393 11.55 -11.46 17.11
N ILE A 394 10.80 -12.56 17.15
CA ILE A 394 10.20 -13.17 15.96
C ILE A 394 8.76 -13.56 16.28
N SER A 395 7.81 -13.13 15.48
CA SER A 395 6.41 -13.56 15.51
C SER A 395 6.11 -14.43 14.29
N LEU A 396 5.68 -15.66 14.55
CA LEU A 396 5.30 -16.62 13.51
C LEU A 396 3.79 -16.85 13.55
N TYR A 397 3.11 -16.49 12.47
CA TYR A 397 1.67 -16.63 12.32
C TYR A 397 1.31 -18.01 11.80
N ASP A 398 0.34 -18.63 12.43
CA ASP A 398 -0.21 -19.92 12.00
C ASP A 398 -0.95 -19.76 10.66
N THR A 399 -0.96 -20.84 9.92
CA THR A 399 -1.69 -20.91 8.66
C THR A 399 -2.81 -21.92 8.76
N THR A 400 -3.88 -21.70 8.01
CA THR A 400 -4.96 -22.69 7.84
C THR A 400 -4.40 -23.98 7.21
N GLU A 401 -5.19 -25.06 7.22
CA GLU A 401 -4.84 -26.30 6.51
C GLU A 401 -4.59 -26.07 5.00
N ALA A 402 -5.24 -25.06 4.42
CA ALA A 402 -5.03 -24.65 3.03
C ALA A 402 -3.76 -23.78 2.84
N GLY A 403 -2.98 -23.56 3.88
CA GLY A 403 -1.76 -22.74 3.84
C GLY A 403 -2.07 -21.25 3.64
N LYS A 404 -3.10 -20.71 4.29
CA LYS A 404 -3.50 -19.30 4.22
C LYS A 404 -3.30 -18.61 5.56
N LEU A 405 -3.04 -17.31 5.51
CA LEU A 405 -3.16 -16.41 6.65
C LEU A 405 -4.58 -15.85 6.71
N GLN A 406 -5.09 -15.62 7.90
CA GLN A 406 -6.41 -15.06 8.16
C GLN A 406 -6.28 -13.67 8.76
N PHE A 407 -7.14 -12.74 8.31
CA PHE A 407 -7.18 -11.38 8.82
C PHE A 407 -8.62 -10.86 8.79
N GLY A 408 -9.03 -10.13 9.85
CA GLY A 408 -10.33 -9.50 9.90
C GLY A 408 -10.26 -8.08 9.33
N GLU A 409 -10.87 -7.86 8.16
CA GLU A 409 -10.97 -6.55 7.52
C GLU A 409 -12.36 -5.93 7.68
N ASP A 410 -12.41 -4.63 7.92
CA ASP A 410 -13.63 -3.82 7.99
C ASP A 410 -13.77 -3.01 6.69
N PHE A 411 -14.26 -3.67 5.64
CA PHE A 411 -14.40 -3.07 4.31
C PHE A 411 -15.38 -1.89 4.26
N ASP A 412 -16.44 -1.93 5.06
CA ASP A 412 -17.48 -0.90 5.04
C ASP A 412 -17.24 0.22 6.05
N GLN A 413 -16.20 0.11 6.87
CA GLN A 413 -15.87 1.02 7.98
C GLN A 413 -17.07 1.18 8.96
N ASP A 414 -17.86 0.13 9.11
CA ASP A 414 -19.03 0.10 10.00
C ASP A 414 -18.71 -0.51 11.38
N GLY A 415 -17.46 -0.93 11.60
CA GLY A 415 -16.98 -1.60 12.80
C GLY A 415 -17.20 -3.12 12.80
N VAL A 416 -17.70 -3.69 11.69
CA VAL A 416 -17.91 -5.13 11.54
C VAL A 416 -16.83 -5.73 10.66
N LYS A 417 -15.92 -6.48 11.26
CA LYS A 417 -14.84 -7.11 10.52
C LYS A 417 -15.31 -8.39 9.82
N THR A 418 -14.91 -8.54 8.58
CA THR A 418 -15.09 -9.75 7.75
C THR A 418 -13.78 -10.51 7.66
N LEU A 419 -13.83 -11.83 7.85
CA LEU A 419 -12.66 -12.69 7.70
C LEU A 419 -12.21 -12.74 6.24
N VAL A 420 -10.95 -12.44 6.00
CA VAL A 420 -10.29 -12.57 4.69
C VAL A 420 -9.11 -13.52 4.79
N GLU A 421 -8.87 -14.30 3.75
CA GLU A 421 -7.74 -15.21 3.64
C GLU A 421 -6.72 -14.70 2.63
N PHE A 422 -5.48 -14.58 3.06
CA PHE A 422 -4.34 -14.16 2.25
C PHE A 422 -3.34 -15.30 2.01
N SER A 423 -2.43 -15.09 1.07
CA SER A 423 -1.27 -15.97 0.92
C SER A 423 -0.47 -16.02 2.21
N ASN A 424 0.04 -17.21 2.59
CA ASN A 424 0.91 -17.39 3.75
C ASN A 424 2.22 -16.57 3.71
N HIS A 425 2.52 -15.97 2.57
CA HIS A 425 3.64 -15.04 2.40
C HIS A 425 3.31 -13.61 2.87
N TRP A 426 2.03 -13.21 2.96
CA TRP A 426 1.64 -11.81 3.17
C TRP A 426 1.62 -11.38 4.65
N SER A 427 2.53 -11.88 5.45
CA SER A 427 2.62 -11.59 6.89
C SER A 427 2.87 -10.11 7.24
N TRP A 428 3.28 -9.28 6.28
CA TRP A 428 3.39 -7.82 6.50
C TRP A 428 2.07 -7.16 6.85
N ILE A 429 0.93 -7.74 6.47
CA ILE A 429 -0.41 -7.26 6.84
C ILE A 429 -0.49 -7.04 8.36
N TYR A 430 -0.03 -8.00 9.15
CA TYR A 430 -0.07 -7.88 10.60
C TYR A 430 0.81 -6.75 11.13
N THR A 431 2.03 -6.58 10.61
CA THR A 431 2.90 -5.46 11.00
C THR A 431 2.29 -4.12 10.64
N LEU A 432 1.67 -4.00 9.45
CA LEU A 432 1.08 -2.77 8.95
C LEU A 432 -0.24 -2.39 9.66
N ASN A 433 -0.83 -3.33 10.38
CA ASN A 433 -1.99 -3.14 11.24
C ASN A 433 -1.63 -3.20 12.73
N ASN A 434 -0.34 -3.03 13.09
CA ASN A 434 0.18 -3.01 14.47
C ASN A 434 -0.22 -4.24 15.31
N ASN A 435 -0.44 -5.39 14.65
CA ASN A 435 -1.04 -6.57 15.27
C ASN A 435 -0.07 -7.39 16.16
N PRO A 436 1.22 -7.68 15.77
CA PRO A 436 2.09 -8.50 16.61
C PRO A 436 2.32 -7.88 17.98
N GLU A 437 2.26 -8.74 19.02
CA GLU A 437 2.50 -8.36 20.41
C GLU A 437 3.61 -9.21 21.03
N SER A 438 4.31 -8.61 21.99
CA SER A 438 5.24 -9.30 22.86
C SER A 438 4.54 -9.96 24.05
N ALA A 439 5.29 -10.72 24.86
CA ALA A 439 4.75 -11.42 26.04
C ALA A 439 4.06 -10.50 27.05
N ASP A 440 4.43 -9.21 27.12
CA ASP A 440 3.82 -8.20 27.98
C ASP A 440 2.65 -7.42 27.32
N GLY A 441 2.23 -7.81 26.11
CA GLY A 441 1.17 -7.14 25.35
C GLY A 441 1.60 -5.84 24.67
N THR A 442 2.91 -5.57 24.56
CA THR A 442 3.40 -4.41 23.83
C THR A 442 3.37 -4.69 22.33
N SER A 443 2.60 -3.90 21.58
CA SER A 443 2.51 -4.03 20.11
C SER A 443 3.82 -3.66 19.41
N ILE A 444 4.00 -4.18 18.19
CA ILE A 444 5.24 -4.01 17.41
C ILE A 444 5.61 -2.53 17.20
N TRP A 445 4.64 -1.64 16.92
CA TRP A 445 4.91 -0.21 16.74
C TRP A 445 5.31 0.45 18.07
N LYS A 446 4.59 0.16 19.18
CA LYS A 446 4.95 0.66 20.51
C LYS A 446 6.33 0.17 20.96
N TRP A 447 6.64 -1.09 20.69
CA TRP A 447 7.97 -1.63 20.96
C TRP A 447 9.05 -0.86 20.17
N ALA A 448 8.88 -0.69 18.84
CA ALA A 448 9.85 0.02 18.01
C ALA A 448 10.06 1.47 18.49
N ALA A 449 8.96 2.18 18.79
CA ALA A 449 8.99 3.55 19.25
C ALA A 449 9.66 3.72 20.63
N ASN A 450 9.46 2.77 21.55
CA ASN A 450 9.88 2.88 22.95
C ASN A 450 11.15 2.11 23.30
N TYR A 451 11.67 1.25 22.40
CA TYR A 451 12.89 0.51 22.67
C TYR A 451 14.04 1.48 23.02
N ASN A 452 14.61 1.32 24.20
CA ASN A 452 15.73 2.13 24.65
C ASN A 452 17.03 1.41 24.35
N VAL A 453 17.82 1.95 23.43
CA VAL A 453 19.19 1.50 23.20
C VAL A 453 19.99 1.79 24.47
N THR A 454 20.25 0.76 25.27
CA THR A 454 21.22 0.87 26.37
C THR A 454 22.60 1.06 25.77
N ASP A 455 23.22 2.22 26.00
CA ASP A 455 24.62 2.49 25.63
C ASP A 455 25.53 1.46 26.32
N THR A 456 25.89 0.40 25.63
CA THR A 456 26.91 -0.56 26.07
C THR A 456 28.35 -0.05 25.83
N SER A 457 28.52 1.23 25.50
CA SER A 457 29.82 1.84 25.25
C SER A 457 30.46 2.46 26.49
N THR A 458 30.57 1.71 27.60
CA THR A 458 31.48 2.09 28.71
C THR A 458 32.13 0.87 29.27
N LYS A 459 33.16 0.40 28.56
CA LYS A 459 34.38 -0.20 29.08
C LYS A 459 35.32 -0.56 27.92
N THR A 460 36.16 0.38 27.54
CA THR A 460 37.44 0.06 26.90
C THR A 460 38.53 0.73 27.71
N ASP A 461 39.27 -0.09 28.45
CA ASP A 461 40.55 0.29 29.01
C ASP A 461 41.51 0.71 27.90
N ASP A 462 42.11 1.84 28.13
CA ASP A 462 43.27 2.36 27.34
C ASP A 462 44.38 1.32 27.25
N LYS A 463 44.65 0.83 26.04
CA LYS A 463 46.01 0.42 25.65
C LYS A 463 46.26 0.84 24.19
N LYS A 464 47.17 1.83 24.05
CA LYS A 464 47.93 2.10 22.84
C LYS A 464 48.68 0.86 22.38
N ASP A 465 48.66 0.50 21.11
CA ASP A 465 49.93 0.33 20.38
C ASP A 465 49.73 0.24 18.84
N ASP A 466 50.74 0.70 18.19
CA ASP A 466 51.20 0.94 16.86
C ASP A 466 50.78 0.04 15.67
N THR A 467 50.54 0.74 14.56
CA THR A 467 50.95 0.43 13.16
C THR A 467 50.88 -0.97 12.59
N GLN A 468 50.00 -1.17 11.56
CA GLN A 468 50.42 -1.81 10.29
C GLN A 468 49.42 -1.58 9.14
N LYS A 469 49.99 -1.31 7.96
CA LYS A 469 49.41 -0.98 6.67
C LYS A 469 48.85 -2.23 5.96
N PRO A 470 47.73 -2.20 5.28
CA PRO A 470 47.22 -3.36 4.56
C PRO A 470 47.83 -3.52 3.17
N SER A 471 48.19 -4.75 2.85
CA SER A 471 48.61 -5.19 1.52
C SER A 471 47.42 -5.66 0.70
N GLN A 472 47.39 -5.32 -0.58
CA GLN A 472 46.43 -5.72 -1.59
C GLN A 472 46.49 -7.23 -1.90
N PRO A 473 45.35 -7.89 -2.24
CA PRO A 473 45.37 -9.16 -2.90
C PRO A 473 45.15 -9.04 -4.42
N THR A 474 45.93 -9.77 -5.13
CA THR A 474 45.98 -9.98 -6.55
C THR A 474 44.76 -10.76 -7.09
N THR A 475 44.31 -10.32 -8.27
CA THR A 475 43.26 -10.93 -9.09
C THR A 475 43.67 -12.30 -9.67
N ASN A 476 42.71 -13.24 -9.68
CA ASN A 476 42.67 -14.30 -10.70
C ASN A 476 41.24 -14.48 -11.24
N LYS A 477 41.12 -14.23 -12.56
CA LYS A 477 39.96 -14.49 -13.39
C LYS A 477 39.84 -15.98 -13.69
N THR A 478 38.65 -16.54 -13.53
CA THR A 478 38.23 -17.65 -14.42
C THR A 478 36.73 -17.55 -14.67
N THR A 479 36.38 -17.25 -15.90
CA THR A 479 35.05 -17.23 -16.46
C THR A 479 34.56 -18.65 -16.75
N LYS A 480 33.39 -19.04 -16.27
CA LYS A 480 32.54 -20.06 -16.92
C LYS A 480 31.07 -19.62 -16.87
N SER A 481 30.55 -19.44 -18.08
CA SER A 481 29.14 -19.21 -18.38
C SER A 481 28.32 -20.46 -18.08
N VAL A 482 27.25 -20.34 -17.31
CA VAL A 482 26.22 -21.37 -17.20
C VAL A 482 24.88 -20.76 -17.64
N LYS A 483 24.32 -21.33 -18.70
CA LYS A 483 22.94 -21.12 -19.14
C LYS A 483 22.02 -21.76 -18.11
N THR A 484 21.11 -21.01 -17.54
CA THR A 484 20.00 -21.56 -16.76
C THR A 484 18.68 -21.05 -17.33
N GLY A 485 17.96 -21.93 -17.99
CA GLY A 485 16.53 -21.81 -18.17
C GLY A 485 15.88 -22.65 -17.08
N ASP A 486 15.07 -22.02 -16.25
CA ASP A 486 14.05 -22.74 -15.48
C ASP A 486 12.85 -21.81 -15.27
N ASN A 487 11.79 -22.10 -16.02
CA ASN A 487 10.54 -21.35 -16.07
C ASN A 487 9.51 -21.81 -15.03
N THR A 488 9.87 -22.72 -14.12
CA THR A 488 8.92 -23.44 -13.26
C THR A 488 8.47 -22.67 -12.02
N VAL A 489 9.20 -21.63 -11.59
CA VAL A 489 8.89 -20.88 -10.37
C VAL A 489 7.94 -19.71 -10.61
N MET A 490 7.82 -19.22 -11.84
CA MET A 490 6.99 -18.06 -12.19
C MET A 490 5.48 -18.35 -12.28
N SER A 491 5.09 -19.60 -12.50
CA SER A 491 3.66 -19.98 -12.58
C SER A 491 2.95 -19.96 -11.21
N SER A 492 3.71 -20.07 -10.12
CA SER A 492 3.15 -20.16 -8.77
C SER A 492 2.57 -18.84 -8.26
N TYR A 493 3.17 -17.70 -8.64
CA TYR A 493 2.70 -16.38 -8.19
C TYR A 493 1.40 -15.93 -8.86
N ALA A 494 1.27 -16.17 -10.15
CA ALA A 494 0.06 -15.82 -10.89
C ALA A 494 -1.14 -16.71 -10.51
N ILE A 495 -0.88 -17.97 -10.18
CA ILE A 495 -1.91 -18.92 -9.72
C ILE A 495 -2.38 -18.56 -8.31
N MET A 496 -1.51 -18.03 -7.43
CA MET A 496 -1.89 -17.64 -6.07
C MET A 496 -2.83 -16.42 -6.02
N MET A 497 -2.67 -15.41 -6.89
CA MET A 497 -3.62 -14.31 -6.97
C MET A 497 -4.98 -14.73 -7.54
N LEU A 498 -5.00 -15.64 -8.52
CA LEU A 498 -6.25 -16.18 -9.07
C LEU A 498 -7.01 -17.08 -8.08
N LEU A 499 -6.31 -17.77 -7.17
CA LEU A 499 -6.94 -18.60 -6.14
C LEU A 499 -7.54 -17.75 -5.01
N ALA A 500 -6.97 -16.60 -4.67
CA ALA A 500 -7.55 -15.68 -3.68
C ALA A 500 -8.89 -15.11 -4.17
N ALA A 501 -9.01 -14.75 -5.45
CA ALA A 501 -10.26 -14.27 -6.03
C ALA A 501 -11.29 -15.39 -6.28
N GLY A 502 -10.83 -16.63 -6.53
CA GLY A 502 -11.70 -17.78 -6.83
C GLY A 502 -12.32 -18.46 -5.60
N THR A 503 -11.65 -18.45 -4.45
CA THR A 503 -12.13 -19.10 -3.22
C THR A 503 -13.20 -18.29 -2.51
N TYR A 504 -13.19 -16.98 -2.62
CA TYR A 504 -14.26 -16.12 -2.07
C TYR A 504 -15.63 -16.42 -2.69
N THR A 505 -15.68 -16.68 -4.00
CA THR A 505 -16.94 -17.04 -4.71
C THR A 505 -17.47 -18.42 -4.33
N ALA A 506 -16.64 -19.34 -3.84
CA ALA A 506 -17.04 -20.68 -3.46
C ALA A 506 -17.63 -20.75 -2.04
N ILE A 507 -17.13 -19.94 -1.12
CA ILE A 507 -17.60 -19.95 0.28
C ILE A 507 -18.97 -19.29 0.41
N LYS A 508 -19.29 -18.25 -0.38
CA LYS A 508 -20.62 -17.61 -0.39
C LYS A 508 -21.73 -18.54 -0.93
N LYS A 509 -21.39 -19.56 -1.73
CA LYS A 509 -22.36 -20.55 -2.27
C LYS A 509 -22.71 -21.68 -1.32
N THR A 510 -21.98 -21.85 -0.23
CA THR A 510 -22.24 -22.91 0.77
C THR A 510 -22.89 -22.38 2.05
N ALA A 511 -23.12 -21.06 2.17
CA ALA A 511 -23.78 -20.42 3.32
C ALA A 511 -25.24 -19.98 3.02
N GLU A 512 -25.76 -20.21 1.79
CA GLU A 512 -27.19 -20.19 1.43
C GLU A 512 -27.73 -21.63 1.35
#